data_4732ab85b6f2cba33cd6567ea38e3412
#
_entry.id   4732ab85b6f2cba33cd6567ea38e3412
#
_cell.length_a   1.000
_cell.length_b   1.000
_cell.length_c   1.000
_cell.angle_alpha   90.00
_cell.angle_beta   90.00
_cell.angle_gamma   90.00
#
_symmetry.space_group_name_H-M   'P 1'
#
loop_
_entity.id
_entity.type
_entity.pdbx_description
1 polymer ?
#
loop_
_entity_poly.entity_id
_entity_poly.type
_entity_poly.pdbx_seq_one_letter_code
_entity_poly.pdbx_strand_id
1 'polypeptide(L)'
;MQPALTTTIPSRKFKLTLLGPAFIAAIGYIDPGNFATNIQAGSSFGYQLLWVVVWANLMAMVVQTLSAKLGIVTGKNLAEHIRDRLPKPAVWAYWVQAEIIAMATDLAEFIGAAVGFKLLLGVTLLEGACITAVVTWGILMLQSRGQKPLEFVVGGLLLFVAAAYIVELIFSRPHLPSLLEGALFPGLPNSDAVYLAAGVLGATVMPHVIYLHSALTQHTQDQGSVSQRLHTTQVDVAIAMTIAGFVNLAMMAMAAAAFHSSGHQQVAELESAYQTLTPLLGQAAATLFGLSLVASGISSSVVGTLSLIHI
;
A
#
# COMPACT_ATOMS: atom_id res chain seq x y z
N MET A 1 25.35 3.34 56.77
CA MET A 1 25.22 2.34 55.72
C MET A 1 23.87 2.55 55.06
N GLN A 2 23.84 3.19 53.90
CA GLN A 2 22.64 3.33 53.08
C GLN A 2 22.55 2.14 52.11
N PRO A 3 21.39 1.50 51.93
CA PRO A 3 21.25 0.41 50.99
C PRO A 3 21.26 0.97 49.53
N ALA A 4 22.08 0.36 48.70
CA ALA A 4 22.18 0.64 47.30
C ALA A 4 20.83 0.38 46.59
N LEU A 5 20.28 1.41 45.95
CA LEU A 5 19.13 1.32 45.06
C LEU A 5 19.60 0.56 43.79
N THR A 6 19.31 -0.73 43.74
CA THR A 6 19.41 -1.51 42.50
C THR A 6 18.26 -1.10 41.57
N THR A 7 18.51 -0.21 40.67
CA THR A 7 17.61 0.07 39.52
C THR A 7 17.61 -1.15 38.60
N THR A 8 16.67 -2.05 38.81
CA THR A 8 16.34 -3.08 37.79
C THR A 8 15.72 -2.39 36.59
N ILE A 9 16.50 -2.27 35.52
CA ILE A 9 15.99 -1.89 34.20
C ILE A 9 15.01 -2.99 33.79
N PRO A 10 13.72 -2.71 33.61
CA PRO A 10 12.78 -3.72 33.18
C PRO A 10 13.22 -4.20 31.78
N SER A 11 13.53 -5.48 31.64
CA SER A 11 13.77 -6.11 30.35
C SER A 11 12.52 -5.91 29.49
N ARG A 12 12.63 -5.03 28.50
CA ARG A 12 11.58 -4.73 27.54
C ARG A 12 11.40 -5.99 26.68
N LYS A 13 10.50 -6.89 27.10
CA LYS A 13 10.02 -7.96 26.22
C LYS A 13 9.45 -7.26 25.01
N PHE A 14 10.12 -7.38 23.88
CA PHE A 14 9.66 -6.97 22.57
C PHE A 14 8.38 -7.79 22.32
N LYS A 15 7.25 -7.26 22.77
CA LYS A 15 5.96 -7.86 22.43
C LYS A 15 5.81 -7.67 20.94
N LEU A 16 5.70 -8.76 20.21
CA LEU A 16 5.41 -8.83 18.78
C LEU A 16 3.96 -8.33 18.52
N THR A 17 3.67 -7.10 18.93
CA THR A 17 2.52 -6.30 18.48
C THR A 17 2.96 -5.52 17.22
N LEU A 18 3.57 -6.26 16.29
CA LEU A 18 4.13 -5.73 15.05
C LEU A 18 3.07 -5.42 13.98
N LEU A 19 1.80 -5.59 14.28
CA LEU A 19 0.70 -5.28 13.37
C LEU A 19 -0.16 -4.20 14.02
N GLY A 20 0.18 -2.94 13.76
CA GLY A 20 -0.56 -1.77 14.21
C GLY A 20 -1.38 -1.13 13.08
N PRO A 21 -2.06 -0.01 13.35
CA PRO A 21 -2.84 0.75 12.38
C PRO A 21 -2.06 1.12 11.11
N ALA A 22 -0.74 1.29 11.22
CA ALA A 22 0.12 1.59 10.08
C ALA A 22 0.16 0.46 9.03
N PHE A 23 -0.04 -0.80 9.42
CA PHE A 23 -0.13 -1.92 8.47
C PHE A 23 -1.42 -1.87 7.66
N ILE A 24 -2.54 -1.43 8.27
CA ILE A 24 -3.78 -1.17 7.52
C ILE A 24 -3.54 -0.04 6.50
N ALA A 25 -2.90 1.05 6.92
CA ALA A 25 -2.57 2.14 6.02
C ALA A 25 -1.61 1.70 4.90
N ALA A 26 -0.58 0.89 5.21
CA ALA A 26 0.43 0.46 4.24
C ALA A 26 -0.13 -0.40 3.10
N ILE A 27 -1.23 -1.11 3.30
CA ILE A 27 -1.89 -1.89 2.25
C ILE A 27 -2.43 -0.99 1.12
N GLY A 28 -2.93 0.21 1.44
CA GLY A 28 -3.33 1.16 0.43
C GLY A 28 -2.19 1.58 -0.50
N TYR A 29 -0.93 1.37 -0.10
CA TYR A 29 0.26 1.63 -0.93
C TYR A 29 0.70 0.42 -1.78
N ILE A 30 -0.03 -0.69 -1.72
CA ILE A 30 0.21 -1.90 -2.53
C ILE A 30 -1.13 -2.33 -3.12
N ASP A 31 -1.78 -1.44 -3.83
CA ASP A 31 -3.07 -1.65 -4.47
C ASP A 31 -2.92 -2.00 -5.96
N PRO A 32 -3.96 -2.45 -6.65
CA PRO A 32 -3.92 -2.69 -8.07
C PRO A 32 -3.53 -1.49 -8.94
N GLY A 33 -3.74 -0.25 -8.47
CA GLY A 33 -3.27 0.96 -9.12
C GLY A 33 -1.75 1.05 -9.13
N ASN A 34 -1.11 0.75 -7.99
CA ASN A 34 0.36 0.61 -7.92
C ASN A 34 0.87 -0.54 -8.78
N PHE A 35 0.16 -1.69 -8.85
CA PHE A 35 0.50 -2.76 -9.78
C PHE A 35 0.53 -2.26 -11.22
N ALA A 36 -0.53 -1.62 -11.70
CA ALA A 36 -0.63 -1.14 -13.07
C ALA A 36 0.46 -0.11 -13.40
N THR A 37 0.62 0.91 -12.56
CA THR A 37 1.58 2.00 -12.80
C THR A 37 3.03 1.56 -12.72
N ASN A 38 3.40 0.71 -11.73
CA ASN A 38 4.76 0.19 -11.60
C ASN A 38 5.12 -0.78 -12.72
N ILE A 39 4.18 -1.64 -13.16
CA ILE A 39 4.39 -2.56 -14.27
C ILE A 39 4.55 -1.79 -15.57
N GLN A 40 3.67 -0.84 -15.85
CA GLN A 40 3.76 -0.01 -17.03
C GLN A 40 5.05 0.82 -17.06
N ALA A 41 5.43 1.45 -15.94
CA ALA A 41 6.67 2.20 -15.85
C ALA A 41 7.91 1.32 -16.06
N GLY A 42 7.94 0.14 -15.40
CA GLY A 42 9.03 -0.82 -15.55
C GLY A 42 9.14 -1.40 -16.95
N SER A 43 8.01 -1.75 -17.59
CA SER A 43 8.02 -2.26 -18.96
C SER A 43 8.43 -1.21 -19.99
N SER A 44 7.95 0.03 -19.87
CA SER A 44 8.21 1.10 -20.83
C SER A 44 9.59 1.74 -20.66
N PHE A 45 10.03 1.98 -19.44
CA PHE A 45 11.24 2.74 -19.11
C PHE A 45 12.33 1.94 -18.39
N GLY A 46 12.13 0.63 -18.20
CA GLY A 46 13.08 -0.18 -17.46
C GLY A 46 13.24 0.33 -16.02
N TYR A 47 14.48 0.53 -15.59
CA TYR A 47 14.80 0.99 -14.23
C TYR A 47 14.75 2.51 -14.04
N GLN A 48 14.55 3.31 -15.12
CA GLN A 48 14.73 4.76 -15.09
C GLN A 48 13.80 5.51 -14.17
N LEU A 49 12.62 4.96 -13.83
CA LEU A 49 11.63 5.58 -12.96
C LEU A 49 11.61 5.03 -11.53
N LEU A 50 12.55 4.15 -11.15
CA LEU A 50 12.63 3.60 -9.78
C LEU A 50 12.78 4.69 -8.71
N TRP A 51 13.51 5.78 -9.01
CA TRP A 51 13.65 6.91 -8.10
C TRP A 51 12.30 7.54 -7.72
N VAL A 52 11.32 7.52 -8.63
CA VAL A 52 9.97 8.03 -8.34
C VAL A 52 9.32 7.21 -7.23
N VAL A 53 9.44 5.87 -7.29
CA VAL A 53 8.92 4.98 -6.25
C VAL A 53 9.60 5.24 -4.90
N VAL A 54 10.93 5.43 -4.90
CA VAL A 54 11.68 5.76 -3.68
C VAL A 54 11.16 7.06 -3.05
N TRP A 55 11.07 8.13 -3.84
CA TRP A 55 10.61 9.43 -3.34
C TRP A 55 9.14 9.42 -2.95
N ALA A 56 8.27 8.78 -3.72
CA ALA A 56 6.85 8.61 -3.39
C ALA A 56 6.68 7.90 -2.04
N ASN A 57 7.45 6.84 -1.81
CA ASN A 57 7.41 6.10 -0.54
C ASN A 57 7.94 6.93 0.65
N LEU A 58 9.03 7.70 0.46
CA LEU A 58 9.53 8.61 1.49
C LEU A 58 8.49 9.70 1.83
N MET A 59 7.85 10.30 0.82
CA MET A 59 6.75 11.24 1.03
C MET A 59 5.59 10.60 1.80
N ALA A 60 5.21 9.39 1.42
CA ALA A 60 4.17 8.62 2.08
C ALA A 60 4.50 8.36 3.56
N MET A 61 5.74 7.97 3.90
CA MET A 61 6.18 7.79 5.29
C MET A 61 6.01 9.07 6.11
N VAL A 62 6.42 10.23 5.57
CA VAL A 62 6.28 11.53 6.24
C VAL A 62 4.81 11.85 6.46
N VAL A 63 3.98 11.74 5.42
CA VAL A 63 2.56 12.08 5.47
C VAL A 63 1.81 11.16 6.44
N GLN A 64 2.09 9.85 6.42
CA GLN A 64 1.46 8.89 7.33
C GLN A 64 1.89 9.11 8.79
N THR A 65 3.15 9.47 9.02
CA THR A 65 3.63 9.85 10.36
C THR A 65 2.91 11.10 10.89
N LEU A 66 2.70 12.11 10.03
CA LEU A 66 1.99 13.33 10.40
C LEU A 66 0.49 13.07 10.64
N SER A 67 -0.13 12.23 9.81
CA SER A 67 -1.52 11.81 9.96
C SER A 67 -1.76 11.10 11.30
N ALA A 68 -0.94 10.09 11.60
CA ALA A 68 -1.01 9.37 12.87
C ALA A 68 -0.74 10.28 14.08
N LYS A 69 0.26 11.18 13.97
CA LYS A 69 0.56 12.15 15.01
C LYS A 69 -0.63 13.06 15.28
N LEU A 70 -1.35 13.49 14.23
CA LEU A 70 -2.54 14.32 14.37
C LEU A 70 -3.60 13.61 15.25
N GLY A 71 -3.95 12.36 14.90
CA GLY A 71 -4.92 11.56 15.67
C GLY A 71 -4.51 11.35 17.12
N ILE A 72 -3.26 10.92 17.36
CA ILE A 72 -2.74 10.63 18.70
C ILE A 72 -2.69 11.86 19.61
N VAL A 73 -2.23 13.00 19.09
CA VAL A 73 -1.99 14.20 19.91
C VAL A 73 -3.27 14.96 20.18
N THR A 74 -4.16 15.04 19.19
CA THR A 74 -5.37 15.87 19.30
C THR A 74 -6.62 15.09 19.70
N GLY A 75 -6.61 13.76 19.56
CA GLY A 75 -7.80 12.94 19.75
C GLY A 75 -8.89 13.17 18.70
N LYS A 76 -8.53 13.85 17.59
CA LYS A 76 -9.41 14.13 16.45
C LYS A 76 -8.73 13.71 15.15
N ASN A 77 -9.50 13.19 14.21
CA ASN A 77 -9.01 12.86 12.88
C ASN A 77 -8.90 14.07 11.96
N LEU A 78 -8.32 13.87 10.78
CA LEU A 78 -8.09 14.96 9.82
C LEU A 78 -9.40 15.58 9.32
N ALA A 79 -10.44 14.78 9.06
CA ALA A 79 -11.74 15.27 8.60
C ALA A 79 -12.42 16.17 9.66
N GLU A 80 -12.33 15.78 10.95
CA GLU A 80 -12.82 16.59 12.06
C GLU A 80 -12.08 17.93 12.18
N HIS A 81 -10.76 17.93 11.98
CA HIS A 81 -9.97 19.16 11.97
C HIS A 81 -10.32 20.10 10.81
N ILE A 82 -10.56 19.54 9.61
CA ILE A 82 -11.02 20.31 8.44
C ILE A 82 -12.38 20.94 8.75
N ARG A 83 -13.33 20.14 9.27
CA ARG A 83 -14.67 20.61 9.64
C ARG A 83 -14.63 21.74 10.67
N ASP A 84 -13.77 21.61 11.68
CA ASP A 84 -13.74 22.55 12.81
C ASP A 84 -13.02 23.87 12.48
N ARG A 85 -12.14 23.89 11.47
CA ARG A 85 -11.27 25.04 11.18
C ARG A 85 -11.62 25.80 9.90
N LEU A 86 -12.31 25.17 8.95
CA LEU A 86 -12.63 25.80 7.68
C LEU A 86 -14.10 26.29 7.62
N PRO A 87 -14.37 27.31 6.80
CA PRO A 87 -15.74 27.76 6.56
C PRO A 87 -16.54 26.69 5.83
N LYS A 88 -17.84 26.60 6.12
CA LYS A 88 -18.75 25.58 5.59
C LYS A 88 -18.61 25.30 4.08
N PRO A 89 -18.52 26.28 3.17
CA PRO A 89 -18.36 26.00 1.75
C PRO A 89 -17.06 25.23 1.42
N ALA A 90 -15.96 25.57 2.10
CA ALA A 90 -14.69 24.89 1.93
C ALA A 90 -14.76 23.46 2.48
N VAL A 91 -15.41 23.23 3.62
CA VAL A 91 -15.64 21.89 4.19
C VAL A 91 -16.37 21.01 3.19
N TRP A 92 -17.48 21.52 2.60
CA TRP A 92 -18.24 20.79 1.59
C TRP A 92 -17.41 20.48 0.34
N ALA A 93 -16.61 21.43 -0.14
CA ALA A 93 -15.75 21.22 -1.30
C ALA A 93 -14.69 20.13 -1.02
N TYR A 94 -14.03 20.18 0.13
CA TYR A 94 -13.06 19.14 0.54
C TYR A 94 -13.71 17.77 0.73
N TRP A 95 -14.89 17.73 1.35
CA TRP A 95 -15.61 16.48 1.56
C TRP A 95 -16.01 15.83 0.22
N VAL A 96 -16.65 16.58 -0.68
CA VAL A 96 -17.05 16.07 -2.01
C VAL A 96 -15.83 15.58 -2.79
N GLN A 97 -14.72 16.32 -2.76
CA GLN A 97 -13.47 15.91 -3.41
C GLN A 97 -12.93 14.61 -2.80
N ALA A 98 -12.89 14.51 -1.48
CA ALA A 98 -12.37 13.34 -0.78
C ALA A 98 -13.21 12.09 -1.06
N GLU A 99 -14.55 12.23 -1.04
CA GLU A 99 -15.50 11.15 -1.38
C GLU A 99 -15.32 10.66 -2.83
N ILE A 100 -15.24 11.59 -3.80
CA ILE A 100 -15.05 11.22 -5.22
C ILE A 100 -13.74 10.44 -5.39
N ILE A 101 -12.64 10.91 -4.78
CA ILE A 101 -11.35 10.25 -4.87
C ILE A 101 -11.43 8.87 -4.21
N ALA A 102 -11.97 8.77 -3.00
CA ALA A 102 -12.07 7.51 -2.27
C ALA A 102 -12.94 6.48 -3.03
N MET A 103 -14.11 6.88 -3.54
CA MET A 103 -14.96 6.00 -4.33
C MET A 103 -14.30 5.53 -5.64
N ALA A 104 -13.61 6.44 -6.35
CA ALA A 104 -12.90 6.09 -7.58
C ALA A 104 -11.77 5.10 -7.33
N THR A 105 -11.04 5.29 -6.23
CA THR A 105 -9.93 4.41 -5.85
C THR A 105 -10.46 3.05 -5.40
N ASP A 106 -11.48 3.00 -4.51
CA ASP A 106 -12.09 1.74 -4.04
C ASP A 106 -12.66 0.92 -5.23
N LEU A 107 -13.28 1.60 -6.21
CA LEU A 107 -13.73 0.94 -7.44
C LEU A 107 -12.56 0.33 -8.22
N ALA A 108 -11.45 1.03 -8.35
CA ALA A 108 -10.25 0.53 -9.05
C ALA A 108 -9.65 -0.68 -8.31
N GLU A 109 -9.56 -0.64 -6.98
CA GLU A 109 -9.09 -1.71 -6.11
C GLU A 109 -9.97 -2.95 -6.23
N PHE A 110 -11.30 -2.75 -6.20
CA PHE A 110 -12.30 -3.80 -6.36
C PHE A 110 -12.22 -4.48 -7.72
N ILE A 111 -12.10 -3.69 -8.81
CA ILE A 111 -11.92 -4.22 -10.18
C ILE A 111 -10.60 -4.98 -10.28
N GLY A 112 -9.53 -4.49 -9.68
CA GLY A 112 -8.23 -5.16 -9.68
C GLY A 112 -8.28 -6.56 -9.06
N ALA A 113 -8.99 -6.73 -7.92
CA ALA A 113 -9.23 -8.05 -7.34
C ALA A 113 -10.06 -8.95 -8.27
N ALA A 114 -11.10 -8.39 -8.91
CA ALA A 114 -11.94 -9.13 -9.86
C ALA A 114 -11.15 -9.61 -11.09
N VAL A 115 -10.24 -8.78 -11.61
CA VAL A 115 -9.29 -9.16 -12.65
C VAL A 115 -8.38 -10.29 -12.17
N GLY A 116 -7.85 -10.21 -10.95
CA GLY A 116 -7.04 -11.28 -10.37
C GLY A 116 -7.78 -12.61 -10.32
N PHE A 117 -9.05 -12.63 -9.89
CA PHE A 117 -9.88 -13.85 -9.92
C PHE A 117 -10.14 -14.34 -11.34
N LYS A 118 -10.41 -13.45 -12.30
CA LYS A 118 -10.55 -13.80 -13.72
C LYS A 118 -9.30 -14.50 -14.24
N LEU A 119 -8.11 -13.99 -13.93
CA LEU A 119 -6.83 -14.53 -14.39
C LEU A 119 -6.50 -15.90 -13.78
N LEU A 120 -6.82 -16.08 -12.49
CA LEU A 120 -6.50 -17.31 -11.77
C LEU A 120 -7.50 -18.44 -11.99
N LEU A 121 -8.80 -18.10 -12.03
CA LEU A 121 -9.89 -19.09 -12.05
C LEU A 121 -10.52 -19.24 -13.45
N GLY A 122 -10.18 -18.35 -14.39
CA GLY A 122 -10.80 -18.34 -15.72
C GLY A 122 -12.27 -17.91 -15.73
N VAL A 123 -12.75 -17.29 -14.65
CA VAL A 123 -14.12 -16.77 -14.53
C VAL A 123 -14.29 -15.45 -15.30
N THR A 124 -15.53 -15.04 -15.55
CA THR A 124 -15.81 -13.72 -16.13
C THR A 124 -15.47 -12.60 -15.13
N LEU A 125 -15.28 -11.37 -15.61
CA LEU A 125 -15.03 -10.23 -14.73
C LEU A 125 -16.17 -10.00 -13.72
N LEU A 126 -17.43 -10.22 -14.15
CA LEU A 126 -18.60 -10.09 -13.28
C LEU A 126 -18.60 -11.13 -12.15
N GLU A 127 -18.28 -12.38 -12.46
CA GLU A 127 -18.16 -13.44 -11.44
C GLU A 127 -17.00 -13.14 -10.48
N GLY A 128 -15.84 -12.67 -11.01
CA GLY A 128 -14.72 -12.18 -10.20
C GLY A 128 -15.14 -11.04 -9.27
N ALA A 129 -15.93 -10.08 -9.76
CA ALA A 129 -16.48 -9.00 -8.96
C ALA A 129 -17.43 -9.52 -7.85
N CYS A 130 -18.30 -10.48 -8.16
CA CYS A 130 -19.15 -11.09 -7.14
C CYS A 130 -18.35 -11.80 -6.04
N ILE A 131 -17.29 -12.55 -6.42
CA ILE A 131 -16.38 -13.20 -5.46
C ILE A 131 -15.69 -12.13 -4.60
N THR A 132 -15.15 -11.07 -5.21
CA THR A 132 -14.51 -9.95 -4.52
C THR A 132 -15.46 -9.34 -3.49
N ALA A 133 -16.71 -9.04 -3.87
CA ALA A 133 -17.72 -8.47 -2.97
C ALA A 133 -17.95 -9.34 -1.73
N VAL A 134 -18.14 -10.64 -1.93
CA VAL A 134 -18.39 -11.59 -0.83
C VAL A 134 -17.18 -11.69 0.10
N VAL A 135 -15.97 -11.80 -0.46
CA VAL A 135 -14.74 -11.92 0.35
C VAL A 135 -14.45 -10.63 1.11
N THR A 136 -14.52 -9.47 0.45
CA THR A 136 -14.32 -8.15 1.09
C THR A 136 -15.33 -7.92 2.20
N TRP A 137 -16.61 -8.20 1.95
CA TRP A 137 -17.66 -8.11 2.96
C TRP A 137 -17.38 -9.02 4.16
N GLY A 138 -16.96 -10.28 3.91
CA GLY A 138 -16.60 -11.22 4.96
C GLY A 138 -15.43 -10.72 5.84
N ILE A 139 -14.42 -10.08 5.24
CA ILE A 139 -13.29 -9.49 5.98
C ILE A 139 -13.76 -8.26 6.78
N LEU A 140 -14.61 -7.40 6.20
CA LEU A 140 -15.15 -6.24 6.90
C LEU A 140 -16.00 -6.64 8.11
N MET A 141 -16.69 -7.79 8.08
CA MET A 141 -17.40 -8.30 9.24
C MET A 141 -16.50 -8.60 10.44
N LEU A 142 -15.19 -8.83 10.23
CA LEU A 142 -14.23 -8.99 11.33
C LEU A 142 -14.08 -7.71 12.16
N GLN A 143 -14.35 -6.54 11.58
CA GLN A 143 -14.32 -5.26 12.31
C GLN A 143 -15.30 -5.25 13.49
N SER A 144 -16.44 -5.95 13.40
CA SER A 144 -17.40 -6.09 14.51
C SER A 144 -16.81 -6.81 15.73
N ARG A 145 -15.73 -7.58 15.54
CA ARG A 145 -14.98 -8.27 16.61
C ARG A 145 -13.80 -7.45 17.16
N GLY A 146 -13.65 -6.20 16.69
CA GLY A 146 -12.57 -5.30 17.03
C GLY A 146 -11.55 -5.09 15.91
N GLN A 147 -10.67 -4.13 16.10
CA GLN A 147 -9.67 -3.74 15.09
C GLN A 147 -8.58 -4.80 14.88
N LYS A 148 -8.13 -5.48 15.94
CA LYS A 148 -7.01 -6.44 15.88
C LYS A 148 -7.18 -7.61 14.90
N PRO A 149 -8.35 -8.29 14.80
CA PRO A 149 -8.54 -9.35 13.80
C PRO A 149 -8.39 -8.84 12.37
N LEU A 150 -8.85 -7.61 12.11
CA LEU A 150 -8.72 -6.98 10.81
C LEU A 150 -7.26 -6.64 10.50
N GLU A 151 -6.54 -6.04 11.45
CA GLU A 151 -5.09 -5.76 11.33
C GLU A 151 -4.30 -7.02 11.02
N PHE A 152 -4.65 -8.15 11.65
CA PHE A 152 -3.98 -9.43 11.42
C PHE A 152 -4.22 -9.97 10.02
N VAL A 153 -5.45 -9.93 9.52
CA VAL A 153 -5.78 -10.42 8.16
C VAL A 153 -5.14 -9.52 7.11
N VAL A 154 -5.33 -8.22 7.21
CA VAL A 154 -4.79 -7.23 6.26
C VAL A 154 -3.25 -7.23 6.27
N GLY A 155 -2.64 -7.26 7.44
CA GLY A 155 -1.18 -7.37 7.58
C GLY A 155 -0.63 -8.70 7.05
N GLY A 156 -1.37 -9.80 7.22
CA GLY A 156 -1.03 -11.09 6.65
C GLY A 156 -1.03 -11.08 5.12
N LEU A 157 -2.03 -10.43 4.50
CA LEU A 157 -2.10 -10.25 3.04
C LEU A 157 -0.94 -9.38 2.53
N LEU A 158 -0.59 -8.29 3.25
CA LEU A 158 0.58 -7.47 2.94
C LEU A 158 1.87 -8.31 2.91
N LEU A 159 2.10 -9.10 3.96
CA LEU A 159 3.29 -9.94 4.05
C LEU A 159 3.31 -11.03 2.98
N PHE A 160 2.15 -11.57 2.62
CA PHE A 160 2.02 -12.51 1.51
C PHE A 160 2.44 -11.88 0.19
N VAL A 161 1.94 -10.69 -0.14
CA VAL A 161 2.32 -9.96 -1.36
C VAL A 161 3.81 -9.65 -1.35
N ALA A 162 4.36 -9.21 -0.21
CA ALA A 162 5.80 -8.95 -0.09
C ALA A 162 6.64 -10.23 -0.34
N ALA A 163 6.23 -11.36 0.21
CA ALA A 163 6.91 -12.64 -0.01
C ALA A 163 6.81 -13.09 -1.48
N ALA A 164 5.64 -12.91 -2.11
CA ALA A 164 5.45 -13.24 -3.52
C ALA A 164 6.39 -12.42 -4.42
N TYR A 165 6.51 -11.11 -4.19
CA TYR A 165 7.42 -10.26 -4.97
C TYR A 165 8.90 -10.53 -4.71
N ILE A 166 9.29 -11.03 -3.52
CA ILE A 166 10.65 -11.57 -3.31
C ILE A 166 10.90 -12.74 -4.25
N VAL A 167 9.94 -13.67 -4.36
CA VAL A 167 10.05 -14.83 -5.26
C VAL A 167 10.09 -14.40 -6.73
N GLU A 168 9.24 -13.44 -7.12
CA GLU A 168 9.24 -12.90 -8.49
C GLU A 168 10.54 -12.20 -8.87
N LEU A 169 11.18 -11.48 -7.93
CA LEU A 169 12.52 -10.90 -8.13
C LEU A 169 13.58 -11.99 -8.35
N ILE A 170 13.50 -13.10 -7.63
CA ILE A 170 14.42 -14.24 -7.83
C ILE A 170 14.26 -14.84 -9.22
N PHE A 171 13.03 -14.94 -9.72
CA PHE A 171 12.76 -15.46 -11.07
C PHE A 171 13.17 -14.48 -12.18
N SER A 172 12.89 -13.19 -12.01
CA SER A 172 13.18 -12.15 -13.01
C SER A 172 14.65 -11.73 -13.09
N ARG A 173 15.44 -11.99 -12.04
CA ARG A 173 16.89 -11.70 -11.96
C ARG A 173 17.26 -10.28 -12.40
N PRO A 174 16.78 -9.22 -11.75
CA PRO A 174 17.03 -7.85 -12.15
C PRO A 174 18.54 -7.52 -12.13
N HIS A 175 18.96 -6.66 -13.06
CA HIS A 175 20.36 -6.21 -13.11
C HIS A 175 20.61 -5.17 -12.03
N LEU A 176 21.25 -5.59 -10.94
CA LEU A 176 21.45 -4.79 -9.72
C LEU A 176 22.12 -3.43 -9.95
N PRO A 177 23.19 -3.28 -10.78
CA PRO A 177 23.78 -1.97 -11.05
C PRO A 177 22.75 -0.98 -11.64
N SER A 178 22.01 -1.38 -12.68
CA SER A 178 20.98 -0.52 -13.29
C SER A 178 19.80 -0.22 -12.37
N LEU A 179 19.44 -1.17 -11.49
CA LEU A 179 18.42 -0.97 -10.46
C LEU A 179 18.86 0.12 -9.47
N LEU A 180 20.09 0.05 -8.97
CA LEU A 180 20.63 1.06 -8.05
C LEU A 180 20.78 2.42 -8.73
N GLU A 181 21.27 2.45 -9.97
CA GLU A 181 21.36 3.68 -10.75
C GLU A 181 19.98 4.32 -10.92
N GLY A 182 18.97 3.57 -11.37
CA GLY A 182 17.61 4.06 -11.56
C GLY A 182 16.90 4.48 -10.26
N ALA A 183 17.26 3.88 -9.11
CA ALA A 183 16.70 4.25 -7.82
C ALA A 183 17.34 5.53 -7.23
N LEU A 184 18.61 5.81 -7.54
CA LEU A 184 19.37 6.90 -6.93
C LEU A 184 19.46 8.15 -7.83
N PHE A 185 19.47 7.98 -9.15
CA PHE A 185 19.66 9.10 -10.09
C PHE A 185 18.34 9.43 -10.80
N PRO A 186 17.72 10.59 -10.49
CA PRO A 186 16.52 11.05 -11.16
C PRO A 186 16.72 11.29 -12.65
N GLY A 187 15.79 10.78 -13.47
CA GLY A 187 15.74 11.02 -14.92
C GLY A 187 14.31 10.95 -15.42
N LEU A 188 13.98 11.87 -16.35
CA LEU A 188 12.68 11.92 -17.05
C LEU A 188 12.97 12.11 -18.53
N PRO A 189 13.13 11.02 -19.31
CA PRO A 189 13.62 11.09 -20.69
C PRO A 189 12.65 11.79 -21.66
N ASN A 190 11.35 11.74 -21.41
CA ASN A 190 10.32 12.30 -22.28
C ASN A 190 9.02 12.62 -21.53
N SER A 191 8.00 13.15 -22.22
CA SER A 191 6.68 13.47 -21.67
C SER A 191 5.95 12.27 -21.10
N ASP A 192 6.09 11.09 -21.69
CA ASP A 192 5.42 9.87 -21.25
C ASP A 192 6.00 9.39 -19.91
N ALA A 193 7.31 9.56 -19.72
CA ALA A 193 7.96 9.31 -18.43
C ALA A 193 7.44 10.26 -17.33
N VAL A 194 7.20 11.54 -17.65
CA VAL A 194 6.59 12.50 -16.72
C VAL A 194 5.17 12.08 -16.36
N TYR A 195 4.38 11.67 -17.35
CA TYR A 195 3.01 11.19 -17.14
C TYR A 195 2.98 9.96 -16.24
N LEU A 196 3.82 8.96 -16.52
CA LEU A 196 3.91 7.75 -15.71
C LEU A 196 4.49 8.01 -14.31
N ALA A 197 5.46 8.91 -14.18
CA ALA A 197 5.98 9.33 -12.88
C ALA A 197 4.88 9.97 -12.03
N ALA A 198 4.04 10.84 -12.63
CA ALA A 198 2.86 11.40 -11.97
C ALA A 198 1.84 10.31 -11.58
N GLY A 199 1.63 9.30 -12.45
CA GLY A 199 0.78 8.15 -12.18
C GLY A 199 1.28 7.32 -10.99
N VAL A 200 2.58 6.99 -10.95
CA VAL A 200 3.21 6.26 -9.83
C VAL A 200 3.10 7.05 -8.53
N LEU A 201 3.35 8.36 -8.57
CA LEU A 201 3.21 9.22 -7.39
C LEU A 201 1.77 9.28 -6.91
N GLY A 202 0.79 9.46 -7.82
CA GLY A 202 -0.63 9.54 -7.50
C GLY A 202 -1.20 8.23 -6.98
N ALA A 203 -0.78 7.09 -7.54
CA ALA A 203 -1.14 5.76 -7.03
C ALA A 203 -0.54 5.50 -5.64
N THR A 204 0.66 6.04 -5.34
CA THR A 204 1.33 5.80 -4.07
C THR A 204 0.82 6.72 -2.96
N VAL A 205 0.63 8.03 -3.18
CA VAL A 205 0.22 8.98 -2.13
C VAL A 205 -1.29 9.18 -2.15
N MET A 206 -2.02 8.32 -1.45
CA MET A 206 -3.48 8.28 -1.47
C MET A 206 -4.12 9.12 -0.36
N PRO A 207 -4.93 10.15 -0.69
CA PRO A 207 -5.56 11.01 0.32
C PRO A 207 -6.48 10.26 1.29
N HIS A 208 -7.29 9.33 0.83
CA HIS A 208 -8.23 8.60 1.67
C HIS A 208 -7.54 7.77 2.76
N VAL A 209 -6.35 7.20 2.47
CA VAL A 209 -5.55 6.48 3.47
C VAL A 209 -4.98 7.42 4.55
N ILE A 210 -4.73 8.71 4.20
CA ILE A 210 -4.30 9.73 5.15
C ILE A 210 -5.43 10.03 6.15
N TYR A 211 -6.68 10.19 5.66
CA TYR A 211 -7.86 10.34 6.53
C TYR A 211 -8.02 9.14 7.46
N LEU A 212 -8.01 7.94 6.88
CA LEU A 212 -8.17 6.69 7.63
C LEU A 212 -7.12 6.54 8.73
N HIS A 213 -5.84 6.77 8.46
CA HIS A 213 -4.79 6.56 9.47
C HIS A 213 -4.93 7.51 10.66
N SER A 214 -5.33 8.78 10.42
CA SER A 214 -5.63 9.70 11.51
C SER A 214 -6.80 9.24 12.36
N ALA A 215 -7.83 8.64 11.74
CA ALA A 215 -9.00 8.10 12.44
C ALA A 215 -8.66 6.83 13.24
N LEU A 216 -7.89 5.89 12.68
CA LEU A 216 -7.48 4.68 13.37
C LEU A 216 -6.60 4.95 14.60
N THR A 217 -5.88 6.08 14.61
CA THR A 217 -4.95 6.43 15.70
C THR A 217 -5.53 7.39 16.74
N GLN A 218 -6.70 8.01 16.49
CA GLN A 218 -7.31 8.98 17.43
C GLN A 218 -7.78 8.35 18.75
N HIS A 219 -8.22 7.09 18.73
CA HIS A 219 -8.78 6.38 19.89
C HIS A 219 -7.91 5.22 20.35
N THR A 220 -6.60 5.27 20.15
CA THR A 220 -5.70 4.22 20.61
C THR A 220 -5.80 4.08 22.12
N GLN A 221 -6.35 2.94 22.60
CA GLN A 221 -6.52 2.63 24.03
C GLN A 221 -5.20 2.18 24.70
N ASP A 222 -4.08 2.36 24.06
CA ASP A 222 -2.78 1.96 24.61
C ASP A 222 -2.46 2.77 25.87
N GLN A 223 -2.26 2.04 26.98
CA GLN A 223 -1.82 2.59 28.24
C GLN A 223 -0.35 3.04 28.12
N GLY A 224 -0.13 4.33 27.90
CA GLY A 224 1.19 4.92 27.79
C GLY A 224 1.14 6.44 27.64
N SER A 225 2.27 7.10 27.86
CA SER A 225 2.38 8.53 27.59
C SER A 225 2.22 8.81 26.08
N VAL A 226 1.75 10.01 25.72
CA VAL A 226 1.63 10.45 24.31
C VAL A 226 2.95 10.25 23.57
N SER A 227 4.08 10.54 24.23
CA SER A 227 5.42 10.34 23.66
C SER A 227 5.72 8.88 23.32
N GLN A 228 5.34 7.95 24.18
CA GLN A 228 5.52 6.51 23.93
C GLN A 228 4.65 6.03 22.76
N ARG A 229 3.37 6.46 22.72
CA ARG A 229 2.47 6.13 21.62
C ARG A 229 3.00 6.67 20.28
N LEU A 230 3.46 7.93 20.23
CA LEU A 230 4.07 8.51 19.06
C LEU A 230 5.29 7.72 18.58
N HIS A 231 6.21 7.38 19.49
CA HIS A 231 7.40 6.61 19.12
C HIS A 231 7.05 5.22 18.58
N THR A 232 6.12 4.51 19.23
CA THR A 232 5.67 3.19 18.76
C THR A 232 5.04 3.29 17.38
N THR A 233 4.15 4.27 17.16
CA THR A 233 3.50 4.48 15.86
C THR A 233 4.49 4.89 14.76
N GLN A 234 5.50 5.71 15.07
CA GLN A 234 6.55 6.06 14.10
C GLN A 234 7.33 4.83 13.66
N VAL A 235 7.67 3.92 14.58
CA VAL A 235 8.34 2.66 14.25
C VAL A 235 7.42 1.76 13.42
N ASP A 236 6.14 1.68 13.77
CA ASP A 236 5.13 0.93 13.04
C ASP A 236 4.98 1.44 11.59
N VAL A 237 4.84 2.76 11.41
CA VAL A 237 4.83 3.41 10.08
C VAL A 237 6.11 3.12 9.30
N ALA A 238 7.28 3.28 9.94
CA ALA A 238 8.56 3.06 9.25
C ALA A 238 8.67 1.61 8.74
N ILE A 239 8.30 0.62 9.55
CA ILE A 239 8.35 -0.79 9.17
C ILE A 239 7.32 -1.08 8.06
N ALA A 240 6.05 -0.73 8.27
CA ALA A 240 4.97 -1.03 7.33
C ALA A 240 5.21 -0.38 5.97
N MET A 241 5.59 0.91 5.94
CA MET A 241 5.85 1.65 4.71
C MET A 241 7.15 1.22 4.02
N THR A 242 8.16 0.73 4.77
CA THR A 242 9.37 0.13 4.15
C THR A 242 9.01 -1.14 3.42
N ILE A 243 8.16 -1.99 4.00
CA ILE A 243 7.66 -3.21 3.33
C ILE A 243 6.88 -2.84 2.07
N ALA A 244 5.95 -1.88 2.15
CA ALA A 244 5.16 -1.42 1.02
C ALA A 244 6.05 -0.83 -0.10
N GLY A 245 7.00 0.02 0.25
CA GLY A 245 7.95 0.60 -0.69
C GLY A 245 8.84 -0.44 -1.36
N PHE A 246 9.29 -1.45 -0.60
CA PHE A 246 10.01 -2.58 -1.16
C PHE A 246 9.17 -3.33 -2.21
N VAL A 247 7.90 -3.60 -1.93
CA VAL A 247 6.99 -4.27 -2.88
C VAL A 247 6.84 -3.45 -4.15
N ASN A 248 6.62 -2.15 -4.06
CA ASN A 248 6.51 -1.27 -5.23
C ASN A 248 7.81 -1.22 -6.06
N LEU A 249 8.97 -1.15 -5.40
CA LEU A 249 10.27 -1.25 -6.06
C LEU A 249 10.44 -2.62 -6.75
N ALA A 250 10.01 -3.70 -6.08
CA ALA A 250 10.09 -5.05 -6.61
C ALA A 250 9.18 -5.23 -7.84
N MET A 251 7.97 -4.67 -7.84
CA MET A 251 7.06 -4.67 -8.98
C MET A 251 7.69 -4.03 -10.20
N MET A 252 8.19 -2.80 -10.06
CA MET A 252 8.82 -2.08 -11.18
C MET A 252 10.11 -2.75 -11.63
N ALA A 253 10.93 -3.25 -10.71
CA ALA A 253 12.17 -3.95 -11.03
C ALA A 253 11.91 -5.29 -11.77
N MET A 254 10.89 -6.04 -11.34
CA MET A 254 10.44 -7.26 -12.02
C MET A 254 9.97 -6.95 -13.45
N ALA A 255 9.12 -5.93 -13.60
CA ALA A 255 8.64 -5.53 -14.92
C ALA A 255 9.77 -5.04 -15.84
N ALA A 256 10.75 -4.30 -15.30
CA ALA A 256 11.94 -3.89 -16.04
C ALA A 256 12.77 -5.10 -16.49
N ALA A 257 13.00 -6.06 -15.61
CA ALA A 257 13.79 -7.25 -15.88
C ALA A 257 13.07 -8.24 -16.81
N ALA A 258 11.77 -8.47 -16.62
CA ALA A 258 11.03 -9.46 -17.38
C ALA A 258 10.54 -8.92 -18.73
N PHE A 259 9.97 -7.70 -18.77
CA PHE A 259 9.31 -7.16 -19.95
C PHE A 259 10.23 -6.26 -20.76
N HIS A 260 10.81 -5.22 -20.15
CA HIS A 260 11.65 -4.26 -20.87
C HIS A 260 12.85 -4.92 -21.54
N SER A 261 13.57 -5.76 -20.80
CA SER A 261 14.77 -6.43 -21.31
C SER A 261 14.49 -7.46 -22.41
N SER A 262 13.25 -8.02 -22.46
CA SER A 262 12.82 -8.97 -23.49
C SER A 262 12.08 -8.32 -24.66
N GLY A 263 12.04 -6.97 -24.73
CA GLY A 263 11.43 -6.22 -25.82
C GLY A 263 9.92 -6.00 -25.70
N HIS A 264 9.29 -6.39 -24.58
CA HIS A 264 7.86 -6.20 -24.32
C HIS A 264 7.60 -4.85 -23.62
N GLN A 265 7.91 -3.75 -24.31
CA GLN A 265 7.86 -2.39 -23.73
C GLN A 265 6.45 -1.77 -23.65
N GLN A 266 5.43 -2.46 -24.14
CA GLN A 266 4.04 -1.96 -24.19
C GLN A 266 3.09 -2.70 -23.25
N VAL A 267 3.63 -3.37 -22.21
CA VAL A 267 2.80 -4.04 -21.20
C VAL A 267 2.25 -2.99 -20.25
N ALA A 268 1.01 -2.57 -20.48
CA ALA A 268 0.31 -1.54 -19.69
C ALA A 268 -0.85 -2.10 -18.87
N GLU A 269 -1.40 -3.25 -19.26
CA GLU A 269 -2.57 -3.86 -18.62
C GLU A 269 -2.17 -5.06 -17.76
N LEU A 270 -2.86 -5.26 -16.65
CA LEU A 270 -2.61 -6.36 -15.73
C LEU A 270 -2.82 -7.74 -16.39
N GLU A 271 -3.80 -7.85 -17.29
CA GLU A 271 -4.03 -9.08 -18.06
C GLU A 271 -2.87 -9.39 -19.01
N SER A 272 -2.39 -8.38 -19.71
CA SER A 272 -1.22 -8.49 -20.61
C SER A 272 0.04 -8.85 -19.81
N ALA A 273 0.23 -8.29 -18.63
CA ALA A 273 1.33 -8.64 -17.74
C ALA A 273 1.30 -10.13 -17.35
N TYR A 274 0.15 -10.61 -16.89
CA TYR A 274 -0.05 -12.03 -16.53
C TYR A 274 0.26 -12.97 -17.70
N GLN A 275 -0.29 -12.67 -18.89
CA GLN A 275 -0.08 -13.48 -20.08
C GLN A 275 1.39 -13.48 -20.55
N THR A 276 2.07 -12.34 -20.42
CA THR A 276 3.49 -12.20 -20.82
C THR A 276 4.44 -12.85 -19.81
N LEU A 277 4.08 -12.88 -18.52
CA LEU A 277 4.89 -13.55 -17.49
C LEU A 277 4.99 -15.06 -17.72
N THR A 278 3.91 -15.70 -18.17
CA THR A 278 3.88 -17.16 -18.36
C THR A 278 4.99 -17.66 -19.29
N PRO A 279 5.20 -17.16 -20.51
CA PRO A 279 6.29 -17.61 -21.37
C PRO A 279 7.67 -17.14 -20.93
N LEU A 280 7.79 -16.02 -20.18
CA LEU A 280 9.07 -15.45 -19.81
C LEU A 280 9.63 -16.03 -18.51
N LEU A 281 8.79 -16.17 -17.47
CA LEU A 281 9.20 -16.59 -16.13
C LEU A 281 8.54 -17.90 -15.68
N GLY A 282 7.62 -18.44 -16.47
CA GLY A 282 6.91 -19.67 -16.19
C GLY A 282 5.57 -19.48 -15.48
N GLN A 283 4.76 -20.56 -15.48
CA GLN A 283 3.40 -20.55 -14.89
C GLN A 283 3.39 -20.19 -13.40
N ALA A 284 4.43 -20.58 -12.65
CA ALA A 284 4.52 -20.30 -11.21
C ALA A 284 4.59 -18.79 -10.93
N ALA A 285 5.39 -18.04 -11.71
CA ALA A 285 5.48 -16.57 -11.57
C ALA A 285 4.14 -15.91 -11.94
N ALA A 286 3.52 -16.29 -13.05
CA ALA A 286 2.21 -15.77 -13.42
C ALA A 286 1.14 -16.05 -12.34
N THR A 287 1.15 -17.25 -11.75
CA THR A 287 0.21 -17.60 -10.67
C THR A 287 0.47 -16.75 -9.41
N LEU A 288 1.74 -16.56 -9.02
CA LEU A 288 2.09 -15.71 -7.88
C LEU A 288 1.65 -14.25 -8.12
N PHE A 289 1.87 -13.73 -9.32
CA PHE A 289 1.39 -12.41 -9.71
C PHE A 289 -0.14 -12.29 -9.57
N GLY A 290 -0.90 -13.25 -10.10
CA GLY A 290 -2.36 -13.26 -9.98
C GLY A 290 -2.84 -13.35 -8.53
N LEU A 291 -2.21 -14.21 -7.70
CA LEU A 291 -2.50 -14.32 -6.28
C LEU A 291 -2.17 -13.03 -5.52
N SER A 292 -1.04 -12.38 -5.85
CA SER A 292 -0.66 -11.10 -5.28
C SER A 292 -1.66 -10.00 -5.64
N LEU A 293 -2.14 -9.98 -6.88
CA LEU A 293 -3.14 -9.04 -7.35
C LEU A 293 -4.49 -9.21 -6.60
N VAL A 294 -4.94 -10.47 -6.42
CA VAL A 294 -6.15 -10.78 -5.62
C VAL A 294 -5.96 -10.34 -4.17
N ALA A 295 -4.85 -10.71 -3.54
CA ALA A 295 -4.57 -10.37 -2.15
C ALA A 295 -4.51 -8.85 -1.94
N SER A 296 -3.81 -8.15 -2.84
CA SER A 296 -3.71 -6.69 -2.86
C SER A 296 -5.08 -6.04 -3.05
N GLY A 297 -5.82 -6.39 -4.10
CA GLY A 297 -7.11 -5.78 -4.40
C GLY A 297 -8.17 -6.02 -3.31
N ILE A 298 -8.23 -7.22 -2.71
CA ILE A 298 -9.13 -7.49 -1.58
C ILE A 298 -8.74 -6.64 -0.37
N SER A 299 -7.46 -6.62 0.00
CA SER A 299 -7.01 -5.91 1.20
C SER A 299 -7.12 -4.40 1.05
N SER A 300 -6.83 -3.86 -0.14
CA SER A 300 -6.97 -2.43 -0.40
C SER A 300 -8.44 -2.00 -0.49
N SER A 301 -9.33 -2.80 -1.10
CA SER A 301 -10.77 -2.50 -1.10
C SER A 301 -11.38 -2.50 0.32
N VAL A 302 -10.88 -3.34 1.23
CA VAL A 302 -11.24 -3.24 2.66
C VAL A 302 -10.81 -1.89 3.24
N VAL A 303 -9.61 -1.42 2.90
CA VAL A 303 -9.06 -0.13 3.37
C VAL A 303 -9.81 1.05 2.75
N GLY A 304 -10.14 0.98 1.45
CA GLY A 304 -10.96 1.97 0.74
C GLY A 304 -12.32 2.14 1.38
N THR A 305 -13.04 1.04 1.59
CA THR A 305 -14.35 1.03 2.26
C THR A 305 -14.27 1.60 3.69
N LEU A 306 -13.24 1.23 4.48
CA LEU A 306 -13.03 1.81 5.81
C LEU A 306 -12.74 3.30 5.76
N SER A 307 -12.03 3.77 4.75
CA SER A 307 -11.72 5.19 4.57
C SER A 307 -12.99 6.02 4.36
N LEU A 308 -13.93 5.52 3.54
CA LEU A 308 -15.22 6.15 3.29
C LEU A 308 -16.07 6.33 4.55
N ILE A 309 -15.91 5.45 5.55
CA ILE A 309 -16.60 5.56 6.84
C ILE A 309 -16.06 6.74 7.68
N HIS A 310 -14.80 7.14 7.46
CA HIS A 310 -14.08 8.10 8.29
C HIS A 310 -13.80 9.45 7.63
N ILE A 311 -14.22 9.64 6.37
CA ILE A 311 -14.19 10.92 5.64
C ILE A 311 -15.49 11.67 5.88
#